data_9625fc70895ba2b01b8f009688df3b50
#
_entry.id   9625fc70895ba2b01b8f009688df3b50
#
_cell.length_a   1.000
_cell.length_b   1.000
_cell.length_c   1.000
_cell.angle_alpha   90.00
_cell.angle_beta   90.00
_cell.angle_gamma   90.00
#
_symmetry.space_group_name_H-M   'P 1'
#
loop_
_entity.id
_entity.type
_entity.pdbx_description
1 polymer ?
#
loop_
_entity_poly.entity_id
_entity_poly.type
_entity_poly.pdbx_seq_one_letter_code
_entity_poly.pdbx_strand_id
1 'polypeptide(L)'
;HVYLASDGCATLVREPDGAVRASVKQDVYDAARVVDGLDNLSATSALVSAQDTPEESRVLHEFDACMRASRKHSIVVSMKDAAEARALLRMAEAVAGGSAELSACPVFSAILCTVSPLHMERSGMELAFELAEAGIPLLLYPMPILGATSPVTPAGAAVVGAAEILAAVTAIQLACPGARL
;
A
#
# COMPACT_ATOMS: atom_id res chain seq x y z
N HIS A 1 1.91 18.35 -11.30
CA HIS A 1 1.00 18.31 -10.15
C HIS A 1 1.66 17.52 -9.02
N VAL A 2 1.45 17.96 -7.78
CA VAL A 2 1.84 17.21 -6.58
C VAL A 2 0.57 16.58 -6.03
N TYR A 3 0.57 15.26 -5.88
CA TYR A 3 -0.51 14.53 -5.25
C TYR A 3 -0.13 14.20 -3.81
N LEU A 4 -1.01 14.49 -2.87
CA LEU A 4 -0.84 14.16 -1.46
C LEU A 4 -1.77 13.01 -1.09
N ALA A 5 -1.28 12.10 -0.28
CA ALA A 5 -2.04 10.98 0.24
C ALA A 5 -1.86 10.88 1.76
N SER A 6 -2.83 10.29 2.45
CA SER A 6 -2.57 9.80 3.80
C SER A 6 -1.68 8.57 3.71
N ASP A 7 -0.88 8.35 4.73
CA ASP A 7 -0.04 7.17 4.87
C ASP A 7 0.08 6.82 6.35
N GLY A 8 0.31 5.55 6.69
CA GLY A 8 0.39 5.21 8.10
C GLY A 8 0.54 3.74 8.40
N CYS A 9 -0.44 3.08 8.95
CA CYS A 9 -0.45 1.81 9.67
C CYS A 9 -0.06 1.95 11.15
N ALA A 10 -0.34 3.11 11.76
CA ALA A 10 -0.14 3.27 13.20
C ALA A 10 -1.01 2.28 13.99
N THR A 11 -0.44 1.75 15.06
CA THR A 11 -1.12 0.75 15.90
C THR A 11 -1.82 1.35 17.12
N LEU A 12 -1.61 2.63 17.37
CA LEU A 12 -2.15 3.34 18.52
C LEU A 12 -2.84 4.64 18.10
N VAL A 13 -3.90 4.96 18.81
CA VAL A 13 -4.64 6.23 18.70
C VAL A 13 -4.56 6.95 20.04
N ARG A 14 -4.32 8.27 19.98
CA ARG A 14 -4.42 9.15 21.14
C ARG A 14 -5.75 9.87 21.10
N GLU A 15 -6.52 9.70 22.16
CA GLU A 15 -7.81 10.37 22.35
C GLU A 15 -7.63 11.85 22.74
N PRO A 16 -8.66 12.70 22.59
CA PRO A 16 -8.59 14.12 22.96
C PRO A 16 -8.27 14.37 24.43
N ASP A 17 -8.63 13.46 25.31
CA ASP A 17 -8.30 13.51 26.76
C ASP A 17 -6.86 13.08 27.07
N GLY A 18 -6.10 12.64 26.05
CA GLY A 18 -4.71 12.19 26.15
C GLY A 18 -4.56 10.69 26.38
N ALA A 19 -5.64 9.94 26.59
CA ALA A 19 -5.59 8.48 26.69
C ALA A 19 -5.04 7.86 25.39
N VAL A 20 -4.31 6.77 25.52
CA VAL A 20 -3.76 6.02 24.39
C VAL A 20 -4.37 4.62 24.37
N ARG A 21 -4.91 4.23 23.24
CA ARG A 21 -5.48 2.89 23.04
C ARG A 21 -5.01 2.27 21.72
N ALA A 22 -5.23 0.97 21.58
CA ALA A 22 -5.07 0.29 20.29
C ALA A 22 -6.07 0.86 19.26
N SER A 23 -5.62 0.97 18.02
CA SER A 23 -6.47 1.36 16.90
C SER A 23 -7.43 0.22 16.51
N VAL A 24 -8.58 0.58 15.98
CA VAL A 24 -9.63 -0.34 15.54
C VAL A 24 -10.10 -0.01 14.12
N LYS A 25 -10.87 -0.90 13.49
CA LYS A 25 -11.40 -0.69 12.12
C LYS A 25 -12.19 0.62 11.99
N GLN A 26 -12.90 1.03 13.04
CA GLN A 26 -13.65 2.30 13.03
C GLN A 26 -12.72 3.51 12.87
N ASP A 27 -11.53 3.48 13.48
CA ASP A 27 -10.55 4.57 13.33
C ASP A 27 -10.03 4.69 11.89
N VAL A 28 -9.88 3.55 11.19
CA VAL A 28 -9.54 3.54 9.75
C VAL A 28 -10.64 4.25 8.96
N TYR A 29 -11.90 3.89 9.22
CA TYR A 29 -13.06 4.51 8.56
C TYR A 29 -13.11 6.02 8.83
N ASP A 30 -12.97 6.45 10.08
CA ASP A 30 -13.05 7.86 10.47
C ASP A 30 -11.90 8.67 9.85
N ALA A 31 -10.68 8.13 9.84
CA ALA A 31 -9.53 8.75 9.17
C ALA A 31 -9.76 8.91 7.66
N ALA A 32 -10.27 7.88 7.00
CA ALA A 32 -10.58 7.93 5.57
C ALA A 32 -11.70 8.96 5.26
N ARG A 33 -12.69 9.12 6.15
CA ARG A 33 -13.71 10.17 6.06
C ARG A 33 -13.12 11.57 6.15
N VAL A 34 -12.15 11.78 7.03
CA VAL A 34 -11.43 13.06 7.13
C VAL A 34 -10.67 13.33 5.83
N VAL A 35 -9.96 12.33 5.30
CA VAL A 35 -9.23 12.45 4.02
C VAL A 35 -10.19 12.76 2.87
N ASP A 36 -11.38 12.15 2.83
CA ASP A 36 -12.39 12.42 1.78
C ASP A 36 -12.82 13.88 1.75
N GLY A 37 -12.93 14.52 2.93
CA GLY A 37 -13.32 15.92 3.07
C GLY A 37 -12.21 16.94 2.82
N LEU A 38 -10.96 16.51 2.58
CA LEU A 38 -9.81 17.41 2.39
C LEU A 38 -9.42 17.52 0.91
N ASP A 39 -9.70 18.64 0.28
CA ASP A 39 -9.47 18.84 -1.17
C ASP A 39 -8.01 18.64 -1.61
N ASN A 40 -7.05 18.90 -0.73
CA ASN A 40 -5.63 18.77 -1.03
C ASN A 40 -5.10 17.33 -0.92
N LEU A 41 -5.88 16.39 -0.41
CA LEU A 41 -5.54 14.97 -0.39
C LEU A 41 -6.20 14.26 -1.58
N SER A 42 -5.39 13.60 -2.39
CA SER A 42 -5.84 12.93 -3.62
C SER A 42 -6.12 11.45 -3.44
N ALA A 43 -5.54 10.84 -2.42
CA ALA A 43 -5.70 9.42 -2.14
C ALA A 43 -5.78 9.17 -0.62
N THR A 44 -6.41 8.06 -0.25
CA THR A 44 -6.51 7.58 1.12
C THR A 44 -5.73 6.27 1.30
N SER A 45 -5.22 6.04 2.49
CA SER A 45 -4.72 4.74 2.94
C SER A 45 -5.24 4.45 4.34
N ALA A 46 -5.03 3.24 4.83
CA ALA A 46 -5.29 2.90 6.23
C ALA A 46 -4.26 3.63 7.12
N LEU A 47 -4.64 4.82 7.62
CA LEU A 47 -3.78 5.65 8.48
C LEU A 47 -3.42 4.93 9.80
N VAL A 48 -4.31 4.08 10.26
CA VAL A 48 -4.12 3.22 11.43
C VAL A 48 -4.49 1.78 11.08
N SER A 49 -3.97 0.82 11.85
CA SER A 49 -4.25 -0.60 11.65
C SER A 49 -5.53 -1.05 12.36
N ALA A 50 -6.34 -1.87 11.73
CA ALA A 50 -7.59 -2.42 12.28
C ALA A 50 -7.29 -3.61 13.21
N GLN A 51 -6.75 -3.37 14.40
CA GLN A 51 -6.27 -4.40 15.32
C GLN A 51 -7.37 -5.24 15.98
N ASP A 52 -8.62 -4.81 15.89
CA ASP A 52 -9.82 -5.53 16.32
C ASP A 52 -10.30 -6.58 15.29
N THR A 53 -9.55 -6.76 14.21
CA THR A 53 -9.86 -7.74 13.15
C THR A 53 -8.81 -8.87 13.11
N PRO A 54 -9.17 -10.07 12.59
CA PRO A 54 -8.20 -11.15 12.43
C PRO A 54 -7.00 -10.72 11.59
N GLU A 55 -5.80 -11.11 12.02
CA GLU A 55 -4.56 -10.71 11.36
C GLU A 55 -4.49 -11.16 9.89
N GLU A 56 -5.03 -12.33 9.59
CA GLU A 56 -5.02 -12.94 8.26
C GLU A 56 -5.90 -12.20 7.25
N SER A 57 -6.85 -11.39 7.72
CA SER A 57 -7.77 -10.62 6.86
C SER A 57 -7.75 -9.12 7.14
N ARG A 58 -6.84 -8.65 7.98
CA ARG A 58 -6.79 -7.25 8.43
C ARG A 58 -6.73 -6.27 7.27
N VAL A 59 -5.86 -6.51 6.29
CA VAL A 59 -5.75 -5.63 5.11
C VAL A 59 -7.05 -5.52 4.32
N LEU A 60 -7.85 -6.59 4.27
CA LEU A 60 -9.16 -6.59 3.60
C LEU A 60 -10.17 -5.73 4.38
N HIS A 61 -10.14 -5.79 5.72
CA HIS A 61 -10.97 -4.94 6.57
C HIS A 61 -10.58 -3.47 6.49
N GLU A 62 -9.29 -3.18 6.40
CA GLU A 62 -8.76 -1.82 6.19
C GLU A 62 -9.17 -1.26 4.83
N PHE A 63 -9.04 -2.06 3.76
CA PHE A 63 -9.50 -1.69 2.43
C PHE A 63 -11.01 -1.45 2.38
N ASP A 64 -11.83 -2.34 2.97
CA ASP A 64 -13.29 -2.16 3.07
C ASP A 64 -13.64 -0.85 3.79
N ALA A 65 -12.97 -0.54 4.90
CA ALA A 65 -13.19 0.70 5.63
C ALA A 65 -12.87 1.94 4.78
N CYS A 66 -11.73 1.94 4.08
CA CYS A 66 -11.33 3.03 3.18
C CYS A 66 -12.32 3.20 2.02
N MET A 67 -12.72 2.11 1.35
CA MET A 67 -13.65 2.16 0.21
C MET A 67 -15.05 2.64 0.60
N ARG A 68 -15.54 2.31 1.80
CA ARG A 68 -16.83 2.79 2.30
C ARG A 68 -16.79 4.24 2.77
N ALA A 69 -15.64 4.70 3.24
CA ALA A 69 -15.48 6.01 3.84
C ALA A 69 -15.14 7.11 2.84
N SER A 70 -14.45 6.77 1.74
CA SER A 70 -13.92 7.74 0.78
C SER A 70 -14.20 7.33 -0.66
N ARG A 71 -14.38 8.32 -1.53
CA ARG A 71 -14.47 8.14 -2.99
C ARG A 71 -13.13 8.34 -3.68
N LYS A 72 -12.08 8.66 -2.92
CA LYS A 72 -10.74 8.88 -3.44
C LYS A 72 -10.05 7.55 -3.69
N HIS A 73 -9.04 7.59 -4.55
CA HIS A 73 -8.18 6.45 -4.81
C HIS A 73 -7.58 5.90 -3.51
N SER A 74 -7.54 4.57 -3.36
CA SER A 74 -6.96 3.95 -2.17
C SER A 74 -5.52 3.52 -2.42
N ILE A 75 -4.65 3.73 -1.44
CA ILE A 75 -3.30 3.17 -1.43
C ILE A 75 -3.28 2.06 -0.39
N VAL A 76 -3.06 0.82 -0.83
CA VAL A 76 -3.03 -0.34 0.07
C VAL A 76 -1.59 -0.63 0.46
N VAL A 77 -1.39 -0.71 1.77
CA VAL A 77 -0.10 -0.99 2.40
C VAL A 77 -0.20 -2.34 3.14
N SER A 78 0.92 -2.99 3.39
CA SER A 78 0.98 -4.16 4.29
C SER A 78 0.29 -5.44 3.80
N MET A 79 0.11 -5.62 2.51
CA MET A 79 -0.23 -6.96 1.97
C MET A 79 0.96 -7.91 2.15
N LYS A 80 0.66 -9.16 2.53
CA LYS A 80 1.69 -10.15 2.89
C LYS A 80 2.03 -11.11 1.75
N ASP A 81 1.03 -11.48 0.95
CA ASP A 81 1.18 -12.54 -0.05
C ASP A 81 0.16 -12.42 -1.20
N ALA A 82 0.34 -13.29 -2.20
CA ALA A 82 -0.53 -13.36 -3.37
C ALA A 82 -1.98 -13.80 -3.03
N ALA A 83 -2.22 -14.49 -1.91
CA ALA A 83 -3.58 -14.88 -1.52
C ALA A 83 -4.37 -13.65 -1.04
N GLU A 84 -3.76 -12.78 -0.23
CA GLU A 84 -4.34 -11.50 0.14
C GLU A 84 -4.57 -10.62 -1.08
N ALA A 85 -3.60 -10.55 -2.03
CA ALA A 85 -3.74 -9.81 -3.27
C ALA A 85 -4.96 -10.26 -4.09
N ARG A 86 -5.13 -11.58 -4.28
CA ARG A 86 -6.30 -12.12 -5.00
C ARG A 86 -7.61 -11.85 -4.28
N ALA A 87 -7.63 -11.89 -2.94
CA ALA A 87 -8.84 -11.56 -2.17
C ALA A 87 -9.19 -10.07 -2.32
N LEU A 88 -8.21 -9.19 -2.25
CA LEU A 88 -8.39 -7.75 -2.41
C LEU A 88 -8.80 -7.39 -3.84
N LEU A 89 -8.22 -8.05 -4.87
CA LEU A 89 -8.64 -7.88 -6.26
C LEU A 89 -10.14 -8.19 -6.43
N ARG A 90 -10.65 -9.29 -5.86
CA ARG A 90 -12.09 -9.61 -5.93
C ARG A 90 -12.96 -8.54 -5.28
N MET A 91 -12.51 -7.93 -4.17
CA MET A 91 -13.23 -6.81 -3.54
C MET A 91 -13.20 -5.58 -4.44
N ALA A 92 -12.06 -5.27 -5.02
CA ALA A 92 -11.89 -4.12 -5.92
C ALA A 92 -12.68 -4.29 -7.22
N GLU A 93 -12.74 -5.49 -7.80
CA GLU A 93 -13.59 -5.83 -8.94
C GLU A 93 -15.07 -5.59 -8.65
N ALA A 94 -15.53 -5.98 -7.46
CA ALA A 94 -16.90 -5.72 -7.03
C ALA A 94 -17.22 -4.22 -6.93
N VAL A 95 -16.24 -3.40 -6.52
CA VAL A 95 -16.37 -1.94 -6.45
C VAL A 95 -16.33 -1.30 -7.84
N ALA A 96 -15.42 -1.78 -8.70
CA ALA A 96 -15.22 -1.23 -10.04
C ALA A 96 -16.30 -1.65 -11.05
N GLY A 97 -17.03 -2.75 -10.78
CA GLY A 97 -18.03 -3.31 -11.69
C GLY A 97 -17.51 -4.46 -12.58
N GLY A 98 -16.29 -4.92 -12.36
CA GLY A 98 -15.66 -6.03 -13.07
C GLY A 98 -14.15 -5.90 -13.20
N SER A 99 -13.50 -6.96 -13.67
CA SER A 99 -12.05 -7.00 -13.84
C SER A 99 -11.57 -6.07 -14.97
N ALA A 100 -12.32 -5.96 -16.05
CA ALA A 100 -12.01 -5.07 -17.17
C ALA A 100 -12.07 -3.60 -16.75
N GLU A 101 -13.10 -3.22 -16.01
CA GLU A 101 -13.30 -1.88 -15.46
C GLU A 101 -12.22 -1.54 -14.43
N LEU A 102 -11.87 -2.49 -13.56
CA LEU A 102 -10.79 -2.32 -12.59
C LEU A 102 -9.44 -2.10 -13.28
N SER A 103 -9.13 -2.91 -14.31
CA SER A 103 -7.89 -2.76 -15.07
C SER A 103 -7.85 -1.43 -15.84
N ALA A 104 -8.97 -0.98 -16.40
CA ALA A 104 -9.04 0.29 -17.12
C ALA A 104 -8.89 1.50 -16.19
N CYS A 105 -9.56 1.46 -15.03
CA CYS A 105 -9.57 2.53 -14.02
C CYS A 105 -9.38 1.94 -12.62
N PRO A 106 -8.14 1.68 -12.19
CA PRO A 106 -7.87 1.09 -10.89
C PRO A 106 -8.37 1.97 -9.74
N VAL A 107 -9.13 1.38 -8.82
CA VAL A 107 -9.64 2.06 -7.62
C VAL A 107 -8.61 2.11 -6.50
N PHE A 108 -7.51 1.36 -6.64
CA PHE A 108 -6.42 1.36 -5.68
C PHE A 108 -5.05 1.19 -6.36
N SER A 109 -4.01 1.53 -5.61
CA SER A 109 -2.61 1.19 -5.87
C SER A 109 -2.05 0.43 -4.68
N ALA A 110 -1.02 -0.38 -4.89
CA ALA A 110 -0.37 -1.12 -3.82
C ALA A 110 1.05 -0.63 -3.57
N ILE A 111 1.45 -0.50 -2.32
CA ILE A 111 2.84 -0.27 -1.93
C ILE A 111 3.54 -1.60 -1.80
N LEU A 112 4.71 -1.69 -2.41
CA LEU A 112 5.63 -2.81 -2.32
C LEU A 112 6.97 -2.31 -1.80
N CYS A 113 7.38 -2.78 -0.62
CA CYS A 113 8.67 -2.45 -0.05
C CYS A 113 9.74 -3.48 -0.43
N THR A 114 10.94 -3.00 -0.75
CA THR A 114 12.13 -3.85 -0.82
C THR A 114 12.66 -4.14 0.59
N VAL A 115 13.49 -5.15 0.72
CA VAL A 115 14.18 -5.47 1.97
C VAL A 115 15.67 -5.11 1.82
N SER A 116 16.03 -3.95 2.40
CA SER A 116 17.42 -3.49 2.34
C SER A 116 18.35 -4.31 3.25
N PRO A 117 19.59 -4.63 2.84
CA PRO A 117 20.21 -4.24 1.57
C PRO A 117 19.96 -5.23 0.42
N LEU A 118 19.59 -4.74 -0.75
CA LEU A 118 19.61 -5.44 -2.04
C LEU A 118 18.84 -6.78 -2.06
N HIS A 119 17.74 -6.85 -1.30
CA HIS A 119 16.92 -8.05 -1.20
C HIS A 119 15.47 -7.78 -1.56
N MET A 120 14.83 -8.78 -2.16
CA MET A 120 13.41 -8.79 -2.48
C MET A 120 12.80 -10.06 -1.91
N GLU A 121 11.75 -9.90 -1.13
CA GLU A 121 11.04 -11.02 -0.58
C GLU A 121 10.23 -11.74 -1.66
N ARG A 122 10.27 -13.07 -1.65
CA ARG A 122 9.58 -13.88 -2.65
C ARG A 122 8.08 -13.64 -2.64
N SER A 123 7.46 -13.63 -1.45
CA SER A 123 6.02 -13.37 -1.29
C SER A 123 5.62 -12.01 -1.82
N GLY A 124 6.46 -10.97 -1.59
CA GLY A 124 6.26 -9.63 -2.13
C GLY A 124 6.33 -9.58 -3.66
N MET A 125 7.23 -10.34 -4.27
CA MET A 125 7.33 -10.42 -5.74
C MET A 125 6.17 -11.20 -6.35
N GLU A 126 5.75 -12.33 -5.73
CA GLU A 126 4.57 -13.08 -6.16
C GLU A 126 3.30 -12.21 -6.09
N LEU A 127 3.13 -11.42 -5.03
CA LEU A 127 2.08 -10.43 -4.88
C LEU A 127 2.16 -9.36 -5.98
N ALA A 128 3.36 -8.83 -6.27
CA ALA A 128 3.56 -7.82 -7.29
C ALA A 128 3.14 -8.32 -8.68
N PHE A 129 3.45 -9.56 -9.03
CA PHE A 129 3.06 -10.16 -10.31
C PHE A 129 1.54 -10.30 -10.42
N GLU A 130 0.86 -10.81 -9.40
CA GLU A 130 -0.61 -10.91 -9.38
C GLU A 130 -1.28 -9.55 -9.61
N LEU A 131 -0.81 -8.50 -8.93
CA LEU A 131 -1.37 -7.16 -9.07
C LEU A 131 -1.02 -6.51 -10.40
N ALA A 132 0.21 -6.71 -10.90
CA ALA A 132 0.64 -6.18 -12.19
C ALA A 132 -0.15 -6.81 -13.36
N GLU A 133 -0.40 -8.12 -13.32
CA GLU A 133 -1.23 -8.83 -14.30
C GLU A 133 -2.67 -8.32 -14.30
N ALA A 134 -3.20 -7.95 -13.14
CA ALA A 134 -4.52 -7.33 -13.00
C ALA A 134 -4.56 -5.85 -13.42
N GLY A 135 -3.41 -5.25 -13.79
CA GLY A 135 -3.31 -3.85 -14.20
C GLY A 135 -3.33 -2.86 -13.03
N ILE A 136 -3.10 -3.30 -11.81
CA ILE A 136 -3.05 -2.44 -10.62
C ILE A 136 -1.71 -1.70 -10.56
N PRO A 137 -1.69 -0.37 -10.34
CA PRO A 137 -0.45 0.38 -10.17
C PRO A 137 0.30 -0.03 -8.90
N LEU A 138 1.63 -0.18 -9.02
CA LEU A 138 2.52 -0.53 -7.91
C LEU A 138 3.42 0.66 -7.57
N LEU A 139 3.50 0.99 -6.29
CA LEU A 139 4.37 1.99 -5.72
C LEU A 139 5.56 1.27 -5.05
N LEU A 140 6.74 1.40 -5.62
CA LEU A 140 7.94 0.71 -5.13
C LEU A 140 8.69 1.60 -4.15
N TYR A 141 8.87 1.12 -2.91
CA TYR A 141 9.48 1.85 -1.82
C TYR A 141 10.73 1.10 -1.29
N PRO A 142 11.94 1.65 -1.49
CA PRO A 142 13.12 1.17 -0.80
C PRO A 142 13.17 1.82 0.59
N MET A 143 13.57 1.06 1.58
CA MET A 143 13.68 1.54 2.97
C MET A 143 15.07 1.33 3.56
N PRO A 144 16.18 1.80 2.92
CA PRO A 144 17.52 1.65 3.46
C PRO A 144 17.72 2.55 4.69
N ILE A 145 18.21 1.97 5.77
CA ILE A 145 18.56 2.69 7.00
C ILE A 145 20.05 3.01 6.98
N LEU A 146 20.40 4.30 7.01
CA LEU A 146 21.79 4.76 6.98
C LEU A 146 22.59 4.16 8.16
N GLY A 147 23.71 3.52 7.84
CA GLY A 147 24.57 2.91 8.82
C GLY A 147 24.10 1.56 9.38
N ALA A 148 22.92 1.08 8.98
CA ALA A 148 22.42 -0.24 9.37
C ALA A 148 22.22 -1.15 8.16
N THR A 149 21.28 -0.81 7.24
CA THR A 149 21.00 -1.59 6.03
C THR A 149 21.49 -0.89 4.75
N SER A 150 22.24 0.20 4.90
CA SER A 150 22.92 0.92 3.81
C SER A 150 24.17 1.63 4.35
N PRO A 151 25.06 2.13 3.45
CA PRO A 151 26.17 2.96 3.86
C PRO A 151 25.73 4.16 4.70
N VAL A 152 26.62 4.64 5.59
CA VAL A 152 26.37 5.82 6.44
C VAL A 152 26.11 7.10 5.66
N THR A 153 26.64 7.20 4.43
CA THR A 153 26.51 8.41 3.61
C THR A 153 25.17 8.44 2.89
N PRO A 154 24.47 9.60 2.82
CA PRO A 154 23.24 9.74 2.05
C PRO A 154 23.36 9.30 0.59
N ALA A 155 24.48 9.62 -0.06
CA ALA A 155 24.75 9.18 -1.42
C ALA A 155 24.83 7.66 -1.56
N GLY A 156 25.50 6.99 -0.60
CA GLY A 156 25.57 5.51 -0.57
C GLY A 156 24.22 4.87 -0.32
N ALA A 157 23.41 5.42 0.58
CA ALA A 157 22.05 4.95 0.81
C ALA A 157 21.16 5.13 -0.44
N ALA A 158 21.28 6.28 -1.13
CA ALA A 158 20.56 6.52 -2.37
C ALA A 158 20.93 5.52 -3.48
N VAL A 159 22.20 5.13 -3.59
CA VAL A 159 22.65 4.10 -4.55
C VAL A 159 22.03 2.75 -4.24
N VAL A 160 21.99 2.33 -2.97
CA VAL A 160 21.36 1.06 -2.55
C VAL A 160 19.88 1.08 -2.87
N GLY A 161 19.15 2.14 -2.46
CA GLY A 161 17.71 2.26 -2.74
C GLY A 161 17.40 2.30 -4.23
N ALA A 162 18.20 3.03 -5.03
CA ALA A 162 18.04 3.06 -6.47
C ALA A 162 18.26 1.69 -7.12
N ALA A 163 19.27 0.93 -6.68
CA ALA A 163 19.54 -0.42 -7.17
C ALA A 163 18.38 -1.37 -6.86
N GLU A 164 17.82 -1.29 -5.66
CA GLU A 164 16.65 -2.09 -5.25
C GLU A 164 15.42 -1.79 -6.11
N ILE A 165 15.10 -0.51 -6.31
CA ILE A 165 13.96 -0.10 -7.17
C ILE A 165 14.18 -0.56 -8.60
N LEU A 166 15.35 -0.34 -9.19
CA LEU A 166 15.65 -0.72 -10.57
C LEU A 166 15.57 -2.23 -10.77
N ALA A 167 16.02 -3.02 -9.78
CA ALA A 167 15.89 -4.47 -9.81
C ALA A 167 14.41 -4.90 -9.80
N ALA A 168 13.59 -4.30 -8.91
CA ALA A 168 12.17 -4.57 -8.82
C ALA A 168 11.44 -4.20 -10.12
N VAL A 169 11.67 -2.99 -10.63
CA VAL A 169 11.11 -2.51 -11.91
C VAL A 169 11.46 -3.47 -13.04
N THR A 170 12.73 -3.87 -13.14
CA THR A 170 13.20 -4.77 -14.19
C THR A 170 12.50 -6.14 -14.11
N ALA A 171 12.44 -6.73 -12.91
CA ALA A 171 11.79 -8.03 -12.71
C ALA A 171 10.29 -7.98 -13.05
N ILE A 172 9.58 -6.94 -12.58
CA ILE A 172 8.14 -6.79 -12.86
C ILE A 172 7.90 -6.55 -14.35
N GLN A 173 8.67 -5.67 -15.00
CA GLN A 173 8.50 -5.37 -16.43
C GLN A 173 8.87 -6.55 -17.33
N LEU A 174 9.80 -7.42 -16.93
CA LEU A 174 10.11 -8.65 -17.67
C LEU A 174 9.00 -9.69 -17.54
N ALA A 175 8.38 -9.81 -16.37
CA ALA A 175 7.28 -10.75 -16.13
C ALA A 175 5.94 -10.21 -16.68
N CYS A 176 5.67 -8.94 -16.50
CA CYS A 176 4.42 -8.26 -16.88
C CYS A 176 4.75 -6.99 -17.68
N PRO A 177 5.06 -7.11 -18.99
CA PRO A 177 5.41 -5.95 -19.82
C PRO A 177 4.31 -4.90 -19.87
N GLY A 178 4.64 -3.65 -19.56
CA GLY A 178 3.69 -2.56 -19.50
C GLY A 178 2.98 -2.39 -18.14
N ALA A 179 3.41 -3.11 -17.09
CA ALA A 179 2.94 -2.91 -15.73
C ALA A 179 3.07 -1.43 -15.30
N ARG A 180 2.08 -0.93 -14.60
CA ARG A 180 2.04 0.45 -14.08
C ARG A 180 2.88 0.55 -12.81
N LEU A 181 4.02 1.28 -12.86
CA LEU A 181 4.98 1.42 -11.75
C LEU A 181 5.23 2.90 -11.45
#